data_7892cf82384b8dae47d0d34b0c3c930a
#
_entry.id   7892cf82384b8dae47d0d34b0c3c930a
#
_cell.length_a   1.000
_cell.length_b   1.000
_cell.length_c   1.000
_cell.angle_alpha   90.00
_cell.angle_beta   90.00
_cell.angle_gamma   90.00
#
_symmetry.space_group_name_H-M   'P 1'
#
loop_
_entity.id
_entity.type
_entity.pdbx_description
1 polymer ?
#
loop_
_entity_poly.entity_id
_entity_poly.type
_entity_poly.pdbx_seq_one_letter_code
_entity_poly.pdbx_strand_id
1 'polypeptide(L)'
;MDPRKEMEKELDLKLMKDPTSWARWPLLPVKKIPDNGEKQEYGFLLAIGKPIVYLKNMYDLQELGVKTVKEIMEKVEGKEYSSFEGIIDDGWIVD
;
A
#
# COMPACT_ATOMS: atom_id res chain seq x y z
N MET A 1 -0.50 -24.74 4.65
CA MET A 1 -1.01 -23.41 4.30
C MET A 1 -2.23 -23.08 5.13
N ASP A 2 -2.23 -21.89 5.72
CA ASP A 2 -3.38 -21.45 6.48
C ASP A 2 -4.43 -20.86 5.52
N PRO A 3 -5.64 -21.44 5.44
CA PRO A 3 -6.68 -20.93 4.55
C PRO A 3 -7.06 -19.47 4.85
N ARG A 4 -6.89 -19.04 6.09
CA ARG A 4 -7.18 -17.64 6.46
C ARG A 4 -6.27 -16.66 5.78
N LYS A 5 -4.97 -16.99 5.63
CA LYS A 5 -4.00 -16.13 4.95
C LYS A 5 -4.32 -15.96 3.47
N GLU A 6 -4.77 -17.02 2.83
CA GLU A 6 -5.17 -16.95 1.43
C GLU A 6 -6.42 -16.08 1.24
N MET A 7 -7.41 -16.24 2.11
CA MET A 7 -8.60 -15.42 2.08
C MET A 7 -8.28 -13.94 2.34
N GLU A 8 -7.40 -13.66 3.28
CA GLU A 8 -6.95 -12.29 3.55
C GLU A 8 -6.23 -11.68 2.35
N LYS A 9 -5.39 -12.45 1.68
CA LYS A 9 -4.70 -12.01 0.47
C LYS A 9 -5.68 -11.68 -0.65
N GLU A 10 -6.70 -12.51 -0.84
CA GLU A 10 -7.73 -12.27 -1.86
C GLU A 10 -8.53 -11.00 -1.55
N LEU A 11 -8.90 -10.79 -0.29
CA LEU A 11 -9.62 -9.59 0.13
C LEU A 11 -8.76 -8.33 -0.04
N ASP A 12 -7.49 -8.42 0.33
CA ASP A 12 -6.56 -7.30 0.16
C ASP A 12 -6.37 -6.98 -1.32
N LEU A 13 -6.22 -7.99 -2.15
CA LEU A 13 -6.08 -7.82 -3.60
C LEU A 13 -7.30 -7.14 -4.20
N LYS A 14 -8.48 -7.59 -3.81
CA LYS A 14 -9.74 -7.02 -4.27
C LYS A 14 -9.86 -5.55 -3.85
N LEU A 15 -9.46 -5.25 -2.61
CA LEU A 15 -9.49 -3.88 -2.10
C LEU A 15 -8.49 -2.99 -2.85
N MET A 16 -7.30 -3.48 -3.12
CA MET A 16 -6.29 -2.73 -3.88
C MET A 16 -6.78 -2.36 -5.27
N LYS A 17 -7.57 -3.23 -5.90
CA LYS A 17 -8.12 -3.03 -7.24
C LYS A 17 -9.38 -2.16 -7.26
N ASP A 18 -9.98 -1.88 -6.09
CA ASP A 18 -11.21 -1.11 -5.97
C ASP A 18 -11.04 0.11 -5.07
N PRO A 19 -10.49 1.22 -5.61
CA PRO A 19 -10.27 2.43 -4.82
C PRO A 19 -11.55 3.05 -4.25
N THR A 20 -12.71 2.77 -4.84
CA THR A 20 -13.98 3.33 -4.35
C THR A 20 -14.36 2.77 -2.97
N SER A 21 -13.77 1.65 -2.58
CA SER A 21 -14.01 1.02 -1.28
C SER A 21 -13.04 1.48 -0.19
N TRP A 22 -12.06 2.31 -0.52
CA TRP A 22 -11.03 2.74 0.44
C TRP A 22 -11.60 3.73 1.45
N ALA A 23 -11.47 3.40 2.74
CA ALA A 23 -11.95 4.26 3.82
C ALA A 23 -11.20 5.60 3.88
N ARG A 24 -9.95 5.62 3.43
CA ARG A 24 -9.10 6.82 3.42
C ARG A 24 -8.76 7.30 2.02
N TRP A 25 -9.69 7.08 1.09
CA TRP A 25 -9.51 7.54 -0.29
C TRP A 25 -8.93 8.96 -0.32
N PRO A 26 -7.94 9.30 -1.17
CA PRO A 26 -7.37 8.48 -2.25
C PRO A 26 -6.17 7.63 -1.84
N LEU A 27 -6.00 7.34 -0.57
CA LEU A 27 -4.89 6.55 -0.03
C LEU A 27 -5.38 5.22 0.52
N LEU A 28 -4.57 4.18 0.34
CA LEU A 28 -4.77 2.88 0.99
C LEU A 28 -3.50 2.53 1.75
N PRO A 29 -3.51 2.59 3.09
CA PRO A 29 -2.32 2.26 3.86
C PRO A 29 -2.03 0.77 3.81
N VAL A 30 -0.76 0.43 3.68
CA VAL A 30 -0.28 -0.96 3.69
C VAL A 30 0.92 -1.07 4.62
N LYS A 31 1.18 -2.28 5.08
CA LYS A 31 2.33 -2.56 5.92
C LYS A 31 2.98 -3.87 5.50
N LYS A 32 4.26 -4.00 5.78
CA LYS A 32 5.02 -5.20 5.51
C LYS A 32 5.71 -5.64 6.80
N ILE A 33 5.43 -6.86 7.23
CA ILE A 33 6.03 -7.45 8.43
C ILE A 33 7.13 -8.40 7.98
N PRO A 34 8.40 -8.10 8.25
CA PRO A 34 9.50 -9.00 7.84
C PRO A 34 9.50 -10.27 8.69
N ASP A 35 9.87 -11.40 8.06
CA ASP A 35 9.89 -12.70 8.70
C ASP A 35 10.95 -12.82 9.81
N ASN A 36 11.97 -11.96 9.79
CA ASN A 36 13.10 -12.01 10.72
C ASN A 36 12.90 -11.15 11.97
N GLY A 37 11.72 -10.59 12.18
CA GLY A 37 11.42 -9.77 13.35
C GLY A 37 11.97 -8.35 13.30
N GLU A 38 12.44 -7.90 12.15
CA GLU A 38 12.84 -6.50 11.96
C GLU A 38 11.63 -5.56 12.03
N LYS A 39 11.88 -4.26 12.03
CA LYS A 39 10.82 -3.26 12.09
C LYS A 39 9.86 -3.40 10.91
N GLN A 40 8.58 -3.22 11.19
CA GLN A 40 7.56 -3.16 10.14
C GLN A 40 7.84 -1.99 9.20
N GLU A 41 7.66 -2.24 7.91
CA GLU A 41 7.68 -1.19 6.90
C GLU A 41 6.26 -0.69 6.67
N TYR A 42 6.12 0.60 6.42
CA TYR A 42 4.85 1.23 6.13
C TYR A 42 4.88 1.87 4.76
N GLY A 43 3.77 1.79 4.07
CA GLY A 43 3.60 2.42 2.77
C GLY A 43 2.15 2.70 2.50
N PHE A 44 1.85 3.15 1.30
CA PHE A 44 0.47 3.38 0.88
C PHE A 44 0.36 3.29 -0.64
N LEU A 45 -0.84 2.96 -1.12
CA LEU A 45 -1.18 3.03 -2.53
C LEU A 45 -2.00 4.29 -2.79
N LEU A 46 -1.94 4.76 -4.04
CA LEU A 46 -2.80 5.87 -4.50
C LEU A 46 -3.90 5.37 -5.43
N ALA A 47 -5.01 6.07 -5.46
CA ALA A 47 -6.15 5.74 -6.31
C ALA A 47 -5.91 6.18 -7.77
N ILE A 48 -4.79 5.72 -8.36
CA ILE A 48 -4.38 6.06 -9.72
C ILE A 48 -4.41 4.84 -10.66
N GLY A 49 -4.89 3.69 -10.15
CA GLY A 49 -4.99 2.47 -10.95
C GLY A 49 -3.67 1.79 -11.26
N LYS A 50 -2.58 2.18 -10.61
CA LYS A 50 -1.26 1.61 -10.83
C LYS A 50 -0.75 0.87 -9.60
N PRO A 51 -0.07 -0.28 -9.77
CA PRO A 51 0.46 -1.06 -8.65
C PRO A 51 1.78 -0.50 -8.13
N ILE A 52 1.71 0.66 -7.51
CA ILE A 52 2.86 1.35 -6.93
C ILE A 52 2.64 1.49 -5.43
N VAL A 53 3.63 1.02 -4.63
CA VAL A 53 3.64 1.24 -3.18
C VAL A 53 4.56 2.41 -2.88
N TYR A 54 4.01 3.48 -2.31
CA TYR A 54 4.80 4.63 -1.89
C TYR A 54 5.39 4.33 -0.51
N LEU A 55 6.73 4.43 -0.42
CA LEU A 55 7.50 3.94 0.72
C LEU A 55 7.58 4.99 1.83
N LYS A 56 6.42 5.37 2.37
CA LYS A 56 6.34 6.32 3.47
C LYS A 56 5.05 6.08 4.25
N ASN A 57 5.11 6.33 5.55
CA ASN A 57 3.91 6.28 6.37
C ASN A 57 2.99 7.45 5.98
N MET A 58 1.72 7.15 5.69
CA MET A 58 0.77 8.18 5.25
C MET A 58 0.60 9.32 6.26
N TYR A 59 0.82 9.04 7.54
CA TYR A 59 0.72 10.08 8.58
C TYR A 59 1.86 11.10 8.51
N ASP A 60 2.98 10.73 7.92
CA ASP A 60 4.13 11.63 7.76
C ASP A 60 3.97 12.61 6.61
N LEU A 61 2.95 12.42 5.77
CA LEU A 61 2.69 13.32 4.64
C LEU A 61 2.39 14.74 5.08
N GLN A 62 1.79 14.91 6.25
CA GLN A 62 1.49 16.25 6.80
C GLN A 62 2.79 17.01 7.10
N GLU A 63 3.81 16.31 7.60
CA GLU A 63 5.12 16.91 7.89
C GLU A 63 5.83 17.37 6.63
N LEU A 64 5.61 16.67 5.52
CA LEU A 64 6.17 17.04 4.22
C LEU A 64 5.41 18.19 3.55
N GLY A 65 4.26 18.59 4.08
CA GLY A 65 3.44 19.62 3.47
C GLY A 65 2.77 19.19 2.17
N VAL A 66 2.63 17.87 1.96
CA VAL A 66 2.03 17.30 0.76
C VAL A 66 0.51 17.31 0.90
N LYS A 67 -0.19 17.90 -0.05
CA LYS A 67 -1.65 18.07 0.01
C LYS A 67 -2.40 17.43 -1.14
N THR A 68 -1.74 17.10 -2.24
CA THR A 68 -2.38 16.54 -3.43
C THR A 68 -1.70 15.24 -3.86
N VAL A 69 -2.45 14.40 -4.59
CA VAL A 69 -1.91 13.16 -5.16
C VAL A 69 -0.69 13.45 -6.06
N LYS A 70 -0.76 14.52 -6.84
CA LYS A 70 0.33 14.91 -7.72
C LYS A 70 1.61 15.21 -6.93
N GLU A 71 1.49 15.92 -5.81
CA GLU A 71 2.64 16.23 -4.96
C GLU A 71 3.24 14.96 -4.34
N ILE A 72 2.38 14.01 -3.95
CA ILE A 72 2.85 12.72 -3.44
C ILE A 72 3.66 11.99 -4.50
N MET A 73 3.17 11.95 -5.73
CA MET A 73 3.87 11.28 -6.83
C MET A 73 5.22 11.91 -7.14
N GLU A 74 5.35 13.22 -6.92
CA GLU A 74 6.58 13.96 -7.17
C GLU A 74 7.60 13.85 -6.01
N LYS A 75 7.12 13.82 -4.77
CA LYS A 75 7.97 13.95 -3.57
C LYS A 75 8.23 12.65 -2.83
N VAL A 76 7.35 11.67 -2.96
CA VAL A 76 7.48 10.41 -2.22
C VAL A 76 7.99 9.32 -3.15
N GLU A 77 9.01 8.59 -2.70
CA GLU A 77 9.54 7.47 -3.45
C GLU A 77 8.53 6.33 -3.49
N GLY A 78 8.30 5.79 -4.68
CA GLY A 78 7.40 4.68 -4.90
C GLY A 78 8.12 3.49 -5.52
N LYS A 79 7.72 2.29 -5.13
CA LYS A 79 8.18 1.05 -5.75
C LYS A 79 7.09 0.54 -6.67
N GLU A 80 7.39 0.47 -7.96
CA GLU A 80 6.46 -0.02 -8.97
C GLU A 80 6.53 -1.53 -9.09
N TYR A 81 5.37 -2.17 -9.12
CA TYR A 81 5.24 -3.61 -9.32
C TYR A 81 4.60 -3.87 -10.68
N SER A 82 4.73 -5.09 -11.18
CA SER A 82 4.13 -5.48 -12.46
C SER A 82 2.60 -5.68 -12.33
N SER A 83 2.13 -5.93 -11.10
CA SER A 83 0.70 -6.14 -10.82
C SER A 83 0.43 -5.93 -9.33
N PHE A 84 -0.85 -5.82 -8.96
CA PHE A 84 -1.24 -5.76 -7.54
C PHE A 84 -0.92 -7.08 -6.84
N GLU A 85 -1.01 -8.20 -7.55
CA GLU A 85 -0.61 -9.51 -7.04
C GLU A 85 0.86 -9.49 -6.59
N GLY A 86 1.72 -8.80 -7.35
CA GLY A 86 3.14 -8.65 -7.01
C GLY A 86 3.37 -7.92 -5.70
N ILE A 87 2.51 -6.96 -5.37
CA ILE A 87 2.58 -6.25 -4.09
C ILE A 87 2.34 -7.22 -2.94
N ILE A 88 1.30 -8.04 -3.04
CA ILE A 88 0.95 -9.02 -2.03
C ILE A 88 2.03 -10.10 -1.91
N ASP A 89 2.55 -10.56 -3.04
CA ASP A 89 3.62 -11.56 -3.07
C ASP A 89 4.91 -11.08 -2.40
N ASP A 90 5.15 -9.77 -2.43
CA ASP A 90 6.32 -9.16 -1.76
C ASP A 90 6.12 -9.01 -0.25
N GLY A 91 4.93 -9.32 0.26
CA GLY A 91 4.64 -9.35 1.69
C GLY A 91 3.83 -8.17 2.22
N TRP A 92 3.39 -7.26 1.35
CA TRP A 92 2.54 -6.15 1.77
C TRP A 92 1.12 -6.60 2.06
N ILE A 93 0.56 -6.11 3.15
CA ILE A 93 -0.84 -6.37 3.53
C ILE A 93 -1.53 -5.03 3.78
N VAL A 94 -2.84 -5.00 3.58
CA VAL A 94 -3.63 -3.80 3.87
C VAL A 94 -3.66 -3.57 5.38
N ASP A 95 -3.37 -2.35 5.77
CA ASP A 95 -3.32 -1.98 7.18
C ASP A 95 -4.69 -1.52 7.69
#